data_7ba2637305eaed7812aaac10a028714d
#
_entry.id   7ba2637305eaed7812aaac10a028714d
#
_cell.length_a   1.000
_cell.length_b   1.000
_cell.length_c   1.000
_cell.angle_alpha   90.00
_cell.angle_beta   90.00
_cell.angle_gamma   90.00
#
_symmetry.space_group_name_H-M   'P 1'
#
loop_
_entity.id
_entity.type
_entity.pdbx_description
1 polymer ?
#
loop_
_entity_poly.entity_id
_entity_poly.type
_entity_poly.pdbx_seq_one_letter_code
_entity_poly.pdbx_strand_id
1 'polypeptide(L)'
;EKKDFLRAKGKIEHSFSKAWIGGFINLETNKIESKSTQQLNNLSHQFKEYDTYIGLGDSTKVFAKIGFNFRQNDSIRNNNFTKINLRKTYYIQSKILQNNSSNLSIFANYRTTENAFSDNEKALNSKVVYSQKLFQNFINFNLIYETSSGNIPRQEYVYIKTEPGQGF
;
A
#
# COMPACT_ATOMS: atom_id res chain seq x y z
N GLU A 1 14.87 1.85 28.80
CA GLU A 1 13.67 1.90 27.95
C GLU A 1 12.69 0.81 28.37
N LYS A 2 11.41 1.14 28.37
CA LYS A 2 10.30 0.18 28.45
C LYS A 2 9.68 0.09 27.07
N LYS A 3 9.46 -1.15 26.58
CA LYS A 3 8.83 -1.40 25.28
C LYS A 3 7.54 -2.17 25.48
N ASP A 4 6.49 -1.71 24.82
CA ASP A 4 5.19 -2.36 24.78
C ASP A 4 4.76 -2.46 23.31
N PHE A 5 4.52 -3.68 22.85
CA PHE A 5 4.19 -3.98 21.46
C PHE A 5 2.92 -4.81 21.39
N LEU A 6 1.96 -4.32 20.63
CA LEU A 6 0.73 -5.02 20.30
C LEU A 6 0.53 -5.07 18.79
N ARG A 7 0.26 -6.25 18.25
CA ARG A 7 -0.15 -6.43 16.85
C ARG A 7 -1.32 -7.39 16.78
N ALA A 8 -2.37 -6.98 16.09
CA ALA A 8 -3.54 -7.80 15.83
C ALA A 8 -3.88 -7.78 14.33
N LYS A 9 -4.14 -8.96 13.78
CA LYS A 9 -4.57 -9.14 12.39
C LYS A 9 -5.77 -10.05 12.35
N GLY A 10 -6.75 -9.71 11.52
CA GLY A 10 -7.93 -10.53 11.29
C GLY A 10 -8.35 -10.45 9.83
N LYS A 11 -8.80 -11.57 9.28
CA LYS A 11 -9.40 -11.66 7.94
C LYS A 11 -10.70 -12.43 8.07
N ILE A 12 -11.71 -11.92 7.40
CA ILE A 12 -13.00 -12.63 7.18
C ILE A 12 -13.28 -12.61 5.68
N GLU A 13 -13.74 -13.73 5.15
CA GLU A 13 -14.14 -13.86 3.75
C GLU A 13 -15.30 -14.82 3.66
N HIS A 14 -16.30 -14.49 2.86
CA HIS A 14 -17.43 -15.34 2.55
C HIS A 14 -17.57 -15.48 1.04
N SER A 15 -17.65 -16.73 0.58
CA SER A 15 -17.80 -17.07 -0.83
C SER A 15 -19.21 -17.53 -1.14
N PHE A 16 -19.78 -16.95 -2.17
CA PHE A 16 -21.03 -17.38 -2.82
C PHE A 16 -20.68 -18.21 -4.05
N SER A 17 -21.65 -18.62 -4.84
CA SER A 17 -21.42 -19.46 -6.03
C SER A 17 -20.36 -18.89 -7.01
N LYS A 18 -20.46 -17.62 -7.37
CA LYS A 18 -19.57 -16.94 -8.32
C LYS A 18 -19.07 -15.59 -7.81
N ALA A 19 -19.24 -15.32 -6.54
CA ALA A 19 -18.84 -14.07 -5.94
C ALA A 19 -18.26 -14.33 -4.55
N TRP A 20 -17.43 -13.41 -4.06
CA TRP A 20 -16.96 -13.40 -2.67
C TRP A 20 -16.87 -11.98 -2.16
N ILE A 21 -17.03 -11.84 -0.87
CA ILE A 21 -16.83 -10.60 -0.15
C ILE A 21 -15.89 -10.85 1.01
N GLY A 22 -15.00 -9.91 1.29
CA GLY A 22 -14.08 -10.07 2.40
C GLY A 22 -13.65 -8.75 3.00
N GLY A 23 -13.03 -8.88 4.17
CA GLY A 23 -12.42 -7.78 4.88
C GLY A 23 -11.18 -8.24 5.64
N PHE A 24 -10.28 -7.30 5.86
CA PHE A 24 -9.04 -7.48 6.60
C PHE A 24 -8.83 -6.33 7.55
N ILE A 25 -8.37 -6.65 8.76
CA ILE A 25 -8.00 -5.68 9.80
C ILE A 25 -6.56 -5.94 10.19
N ASN A 26 -5.76 -4.88 10.30
CA ASN A 26 -4.39 -4.94 10.76
C ASN A 26 -4.12 -3.74 11.67
N LEU A 27 -3.90 -4.02 12.94
CA LEU A 27 -3.66 -3.04 13.99
C LEU A 27 -2.27 -3.27 14.56
N GLU A 28 -1.51 -2.20 14.75
CA GLU A 28 -0.22 -2.27 15.41
C GLU A 28 -0.01 -1.05 16.30
N THR A 29 0.50 -1.28 17.48
CA THR A 29 0.94 -0.25 18.42
C THR A 29 2.30 -0.64 18.95
N ASN A 30 3.28 0.23 18.79
CA ASN A 30 4.61 0.10 19.35
C ASN A 30 4.89 1.32 20.24
N LYS A 31 4.96 1.11 21.54
CA LYS A 31 5.28 2.14 22.53
C LYS A 31 6.67 1.91 23.08
N ILE A 32 7.49 2.93 23.05
CA ILE A 32 8.83 2.93 23.62
C ILE A 32 8.90 4.12 24.58
N GLU A 33 9.02 3.83 25.86
CA GLU A 33 9.08 4.83 26.94
C GLU A 33 10.49 4.91 27.53
N SER A 34 10.95 6.12 27.80
CA SER A 34 12.14 6.35 28.61
C SER A 34 11.84 6.05 30.08
N LYS A 35 12.64 5.22 30.73
CA LYS A 35 12.48 4.91 32.16
C LYS A 35 12.71 6.11 33.07
N SER A 36 13.57 7.06 32.67
CA SER A 36 13.92 8.23 33.49
C SER A 36 12.86 9.33 33.40
N THR A 37 12.28 9.57 32.22
CA THR A 37 11.36 10.69 32.01
C THR A 37 9.90 10.27 31.87
N GLN A 38 9.63 8.97 31.76
CA GLN A 38 8.31 8.39 31.46
C GLN A 38 7.66 8.98 30.19
N GLN A 39 8.48 9.49 29.29
CA GLN A 39 8.02 10.06 28.01
C GLN A 39 8.15 9.03 26.88
N LEU A 40 7.20 9.09 25.95
CA LEU A 40 7.22 8.27 24.76
C LEU A 40 8.34 8.74 23.82
N ASN A 41 9.13 7.78 23.36
CA ASN A 41 10.17 8.02 22.36
C ASN A 41 9.54 8.26 20.97
N ASN A 42 10.18 9.10 20.16
CA ASN A 42 9.78 9.40 18.79
C ASN A 42 9.74 8.17 17.85
N LEU A 43 10.36 7.06 18.23
CA LEU A 43 10.27 5.78 17.53
C LEU A 43 8.94 5.03 17.81
N SER A 44 8.17 5.49 18.80
CA SER A 44 6.84 4.94 19.05
C SER A 44 5.89 5.31 17.91
N HIS A 45 5.13 4.33 17.45
CA HIS A 45 4.16 4.51 16.38
C HIS A 45 2.97 3.58 16.55
N GLN A 46 1.87 3.92 15.94
CA GLN A 46 0.74 3.01 15.76
C GLN A 46 0.14 3.19 14.38
N PHE A 47 -0.48 2.13 13.89
CA PHE A 47 -1.34 2.21 12.72
C PHE A 47 -2.59 1.35 12.85
N LYS A 48 -3.62 1.76 12.12
CA LYS A 48 -4.88 1.05 11.94
C LYS A 48 -5.13 0.92 10.45
N GLU A 49 -5.34 -0.30 9.98
CA GLU A 49 -5.58 -0.58 8.57
C GLU A 49 -6.81 -1.47 8.44
N TYR A 50 -7.69 -1.10 7.53
CA TYR A 50 -8.90 -1.81 7.18
C TYR A 50 -8.94 -1.97 5.66
N ASP A 51 -9.24 -3.15 5.21
CA ASP A 51 -9.44 -3.47 3.80
C ASP A 51 -10.77 -4.17 3.61
N THR A 52 -11.52 -3.77 2.60
CA THR A 52 -12.78 -4.42 2.23
C THR A 52 -12.82 -4.62 0.72
N TYR A 53 -13.34 -5.74 0.27
CA TYR A 53 -13.41 -6.05 -1.13
C TYR A 53 -14.59 -6.96 -1.48
N ILE A 54 -14.99 -6.86 -2.74
CA ILE A 54 -15.91 -7.78 -3.40
C ILE A 54 -15.27 -8.28 -4.68
N GLY A 55 -15.48 -9.56 -4.97
CA GLY A 55 -14.97 -10.20 -6.17
C GLY A 55 -16.01 -11.05 -6.86
N LEU A 56 -15.85 -11.21 -8.16
CA LEU A 56 -16.68 -12.03 -9.05
C LEU A 56 -15.78 -13.01 -9.81
N GLY A 57 -16.27 -14.21 -10.06
CA GLY A 57 -15.55 -15.27 -10.76
C GLY A 57 -14.89 -16.26 -9.80
N ASP A 58 -13.85 -16.92 -10.26
CA ASP A 58 -13.02 -17.83 -9.46
C ASP A 58 -11.70 -17.14 -9.13
N SER A 59 -11.47 -16.84 -7.86
CA SER A 59 -10.28 -16.12 -7.39
C SER A 59 -8.93 -16.78 -7.77
N THR A 60 -8.96 -18.05 -8.11
CA THR A 60 -7.78 -18.82 -8.56
C THR A 60 -7.59 -18.84 -10.06
N LYS A 61 -8.63 -18.52 -10.82
CA LYS A 61 -8.64 -18.58 -12.30
C LYS A 61 -8.95 -17.22 -12.91
N VAL A 62 -10.19 -17.04 -13.36
CA VAL A 62 -10.68 -15.80 -13.97
C VAL A 62 -11.56 -15.08 -12.98
N PHE A 63 -11.20 -13.84 -12.67
CA PHE A 63 -11.92 -13.04 -11.68
C PHE A 63 -11.79 -11.54 -11.93
N ALA A 64 -12.69 -10.79 -11.34
CA ALA A 64 -12.59 -9.36 -11.14
C ALA A 64 -12.85 -9.05 -9.66
N LYS A 65 -11.98 -8.26 -9.04
CA LYS A 65 -12.08 -7.83 -7.64
C LYS A 65 -11.91 -6.32 -7.57
N ILE A 66 -12.79 -5.66 -6.82
CA ILE A 66 -12.67 -4.26 -6.43
C ILE A 66 -12.56 -4.18 -4.92
N GLY A 67 -11.82 -3.22 -4.43
CA GLY A 67 -11.65 -3.06 -2.98
C GLY A 67 -11.27 -1.64 -2.59
N PHE A 68 -11.39 -1.44 -1.29
CA PHE A 68 -11.07 -0.20 -0.61
C PHE A 68 -10.21 -0.49 0.61
N ASN A 69 -9.05 0.15 0.67
CA ASN A 69 -8.15 0.10 1.81
C ASN A 69 -8.07 1.47 2.48
N PHE A 70 -8.21 1.47 3.79
CA PHE A 70 -8.09 2.64 4.66
C PHE A 70 -6.97 2.39 5.66
N ARG A 71 -6.01 3.33 5.76
CA ARG A 71 -4.93 3.23 6.73
C ARG A 71 -4.64 4.57 7.37
N GLN A 72 -4.68 4.59 8.70
CA GLN A 72 -4.25 5.71 9.52
C GLN A 72 -2.91 5.35 10.18
N ASN A 73 -1.94 6.25 10.09
CA ASN A 73 -0.68 6.15 10.82
C ASN A 73 -0.58 7.31 11.81
N ASP A 74 -0.17 6.98 13.02
CA ASP A 74 0.04 7.93 14.11
C ASP A 74 1.49 7.84 14.60
N SER A 75 2.07 8.96 14.99
CA SER A 75 3.38 9.08 15.61
C SER A 75 3.31 9.95 16.86
N ILE A 76 4.40 10.04 17.61
CA ILE A 76 4.42 10.79 18.85
C ILE A 76 4.60 12.28 18.60
N ARG A 77 3.71 13.07 19.20
CA ARG A 77 3.85 14.50 19.38
C ARG A 77 3.33 14.91 20.77
N ASN A 78 4.09 15.73 21.47
CA ASN A 78 3.75 16.16 22.82
C ASN A 78 3.38 14.97 23.75
N ASN A 79 4.19 13.91 23.70
CA ASN A 79 4.00 12.69 24.48
C ASN A 79 2.70 11.92 24.22
N ASN A 80 2.00 12.20 23.10
CA ASN A 80 0.75 11.54 22.71
C ASN A 80 0.82 11.04 21.25
N PHE A 81 0.08 9.96 20.97
CA PHE A 81 -0.13 9.54 19.58
C PHE A 81 -0.99 10.56 18.83
N THR A 82 -0.42 11.11 17.77
CA THR A 82 -1.07 12.09 16.90
C THR A 82 -1.10 11.56 15.48
N LYS A 83 -2.23 11.69 14.81
CA LYS A 83 -2.38 11.31 13.40
C LYS A 83 -1.39 12.08 12.54
N ILE A 84 -0.54 11.38 11.79
CA ILE A 84 0.40 11.96 10.84
C ILE A 84 -0.10 11.87 9.41
N ASN A 85 -0.75 10.76 9.05
CA ASN A 85 -1.39 10.66 7.75
C ASN A 85 -2.59 9.71 7.76
N LEU A 86 -3.46 9.92 6.77
CA LEU A 86 -4.61 9.11 6.47
C LEU A 86 -4.57 8.73 4.99
N ARG A 87 -4.48 7.46 4.70
CA ARG A 87 -4.42 6.92 3.35
C ARG A 87 -5.69 6.16 2.99
N LYS A 88 -6.26 6.52 1.87
CA LYS A 88 -7.40 5.83 1.24
C LYS A 88 -6.94 5.30 -0.11
N THR A 89 -7.16 4.03 -0.37
CA THR A 89 -6.76 3.39 -1.63
C THR A 89 -7.94 2.62 -2.20
N TYR A 90 -8.37 3.00 -3.39
CA TYR A 90 -9.33 2.25 -4.19
C TYR A 90 -8.56 1.39 -5.18
N TYR A 91 -8.91 0.13 -5.32
CA TYR A 91 -8.20 -0.74 -6.23
C TYR A 91 -9.11 -1.67 -7.01
N ILE A 92 -8.67 -2.01 -8.20
CA ILE A 92 -9.23 -3.09 -9.03
C ILE A 92 -8.11 -4.08 -9.34
N GLN A 93 -8.44 -5.33 -9.26
CA GLN A 93 -7.58 -6.43 -9.64
C GLN A 93 -8.40 -7.44 -10.43
N SER A 94 -7.93 -7.81 -11.60
CA SER A 94 -8.62 -8.81 -12.40
C SER A 94 -7.63 -9.71 -13.13
N LYS A 95 -8.10 -10.91 -13.40
CA LYS A 95 -7.49 -11.87 -14.29
C LYS A 95 -8.57 -12.25 -15.30
N ILE A 96 -8.48 -11.69 -16.51
CA ILE A 96 -9.53 -11.77 -17.52
C ILE A 96 -9.38 -13.04 -18.35
N LEU A 97 -8.14 -13.41 -18.67
CA LEU A 97 -7.81 -14.63 -19.39
C LEU A 97 -6.80 -15.44 -18.61
N GLN A 98 -7.05 -16.72 -18.51
CA GLN A 98 -6.08 -17.68 -17.99
C GLN A 98 -6.35 -19.06 -18.61
N ASN A 99 -5.60 -19.38 -19.65
CA ASN A 99 -5.57 -20.69 -20.26
C ASN A 99 -4.13 -21.08 -20.64
N ASN A 100 -3.93 -22.24 -21.24
CA ASN A 100 -2.59 -22.76 -21.57
C ASN A 100 -1.84 -21.86 -22.56
N SER A 101 -2.54 -21.05 -23.35
CA SER A 101 -1.95 -20.25 -24.43
C SER A 101 -2.01 -18.75 -24.17
N SER A 102 -2.90 -18.28 -23.27
CA SER A 102 -3.15 -16.85 -23.05
C SER A 102 -3.34 -16.53 -21.59
N ASN A 103 -2.76 -15.41 -21.16
CA ASN A 103 -2.99 -14.83 -19.84
C ASN A 103 -3.14 -13.32 -19.98
N LEU A 104 -4.18 -12.75 -19.36
CA LEU A 104 -4.38 -11.30 -19.25
C LEU A 104 -4.79 -10.95 -17.84
N SER A 105 -3.96 -10.16 -17.18
CA SER A 105 -4.25 -9.61 -15.86
C SER A 105 -4.14 -8.08 -15.85
N ILE A 106 -5.01 -7.45 -15.08
CA ILE A 106 -5.07 -6.00 -14.90
C ILE A 106 -5.08 -5.70 -13.41
N PHE A 107 -4.26 -4.74 -13.02
CA PHE A 107 -4.27 -4.15 -11.70
C PHE A 107 -4.25 -2.63 -11.83
N ALA A 108 -5.09 -1.95 -11.06
CA ALA A 108 -5.01 -0.50 -10.92
C ALA A 108 -5.37 -0.10 -9.49
N ASN A 109 -4.72 0.94 -8.97
CA ASN A 109 -5.12 1.56 -7.72
C ASN A 109 -5.02 3.09 -7.80
N TYR A 110 -5.95 3.74 -7.14
CA TYR A 110 -5.94 5.17 -6.88
C TYR A 110 -5.83 5.40 -5.39
N ARG A 111 -4.78 6.11 -4.98
CA ARG A 111 -4.47 6.39 -3.58
C ARG A 111 -4.51 7.88 -3.32
N THR A 112 -5.19 8.26 -2.24
CA THR A 112 -5.10 9.59 -1.64
C THR A 112 -4.47 9.48 -0.26
N THR A 113 -3.54 10.39 0.05
CA THR A 113 -2.92 10.50 1.37
C THR A 113 -3.15 11.91 1.87
N GLU A 114 -3.89 12.02 2.96
CA GLU A 114 -4.09 13.26 3.70
C GLU A 114 -3.00 13.34 4.77
N ASN A 115 -2.08 14.28 4.63
CA ASN A 115 -0.96 14.48 5.55
C ASN A 115 -1.31 15.60 6.55
N ALA A 116 -0.99 15.40 7.82
CA ALA A 116 -1.30 16.41 8.86
C ALA A 116 -0.32 17.60 8.83
N PHE A 117 0.88 17.42 8.25
CA PHE A 117 1.99 18.39 8.34
C PHE A 117 2.68 18.65 7.00
N SER A 118 2.14 18.16 5.91
CA SER A 118 2.63 18.39 4.55
C SER A 118 1.45 18.37 3.58
N ASP A 119 1.71 18.65 2.33
CA ASP A 119 0.69 18.61 1.27
C ASP A 119 0.08 17.23 1.11
N ASN A 120 -1.18 17.22 0.75
CA ASN A 120 -1.90 15.98 0.43
C ASN A 120 -1.38 15.39 -0.89
N GLU A 121 -1.31 14.08 -0.94
CA GLU A 121 -0.79 13.37 -2.09
C GLU A 121 -1.90 12.57 -2.79
N LYS A 122 -1.77 12.46 -4.10
CA LYS A 122 -2.59 11.59 -4.93
C LYS A 122 -1.68 10.75 -5.82
N ALA A 123 -1.96 9.48 -5.94
CA ALA A 123 -1.20 8.57 -6.79
C ALA A 123 -2.12 7.62 -7.54
N LEU A 124 -1.84 7.41 -8.81
CA LEU A 124 -2.47 6.40 -9.65
C LEU A 124 -1.41 5.45 -10.14
N ASN A 125 -1.60 4.16 -9.88
CA ASN A 125 -0.74 3.11 -10.41
C ASN A 125 -1.58 2.12 -11.18
N SER A 126 -1.09 1.68 -12.32
CA SER A 126 -1.72 0.60 -13.08
C SER A 126 -0.70 -0.32 -13.71
N LYS A 127 -1.10 -1.57 -13.87
CA LYS A 127 -0.29 -2.63 -14.49
C LYS A 127 -1.19 -3.53 -15.32
N VAL A 128 -0.82 -3.74 -16.56
CA VAL A 128 -1.42 -4.72 -17.47
C VAL A 128 -0.33 -5.71 -17.84
N VAL A 129 -0.63 -6.98 -17.67
CA VAL A 129 0.25 -8.08 -18.09
C VAL A 129 -0.52 -8.95 -19.05
N TYR A 130 -0.03 -9.05 -20.26
CA TYR A 130 -0.58 -9.92 -21.29
C TYR A 130 0.50 -10.88 -21.81
N SER A 131 0.19 -12.16 -21.86
CA SER A 131 1.05 -13.17 -22.47
C SER A 131 0.23 -14.04 -23.40
N GLN A 132 0.80 -14.35 -24.56
CA GLN A 132 0.19 -15.17 -25.59
C GLN A 132 1.23 -16.12 -26.20
N LYS A 133 0.86 -17.38 -26.30
CA LYS A 133 1.62 -18.41 -27.02
C LYS A 133 0.91 -18.69 -28.34
N LEU A 134 1.64 -18.58 -29.43
CA LEU A 134 1.13 -18.80 -30.78
C LEU A 134 1.87 -19.97 -31.43
N PHE A 135 1.22 -20.63 -32.41
CA PHE A 135 1.79 -21.72 -33.21
C PHE A 135 2.42 -22.83 -32.35
N GLN A 136 1.65 -23.43 -31.43
CA GLN A 136 2.09 -24.51 -30.54
C GLN A 136 3.34 -24.15 -29.72
N ASN A 137 3.41 -22.92 -29.21
CA ASN A 137 4.53 -22.35 -28.45
C ASN A 137 5.76 -21.93 -29.29
N PHE A 138 5.65 -21.89 -30.62
CA PHE A 138 6.75 -21.42 -31.45
C PHE A 138 7.01 -19.93 -31.28
N ILE A 139 5.94 -19.13 -31.07
CA ILE A 139 6.06 -17.71 -30.73
C ILE A 139 5.46 -17.46 -29.35
N ASN A 140 6.25 -16.85 -28.47
CA ASN A 140 5.80 -16.39 -27.17
C ASN A 140 5.81 -14.86 -27.15
N PHE A 141 4.64 -14.27 -27.02
CA PHE A 141 4.46 -12.81 -26.90
C PHE A 141 4.20 -12.46 -25.44
N ASN A 142 4.95 -11.49 -24.90
CA ASN A 142 4.73 -10.95 -23.55
C ASN A 142 4.71 -9.44 -23.61
N LEU A 143 3.66 -8.85 -23.08
CA LEU A 143 3.47 -7.41 -22.92
C LEU A 143 3.28 -7.08 -21.46
N ILE A 144 4.09 -6.15 -20.95
CA ILE A 144 3.90 -5.55 -19.64
C ILE A 144 3.79 -4.04 -19.85
N TYR A 145 2.68 -3.47 -19.41
CA TYR A 145 2.48 -2.03 -19.39
C TYR A 145 2.24 -1.58 -17.96
N GLU A 146 3.06 -0.66 -17.49
CA GLU A 146 2.97 -0.11 -16.14
C GLU A 146 2.94 1.42 -16.21
N THR A 147 2.06 2.01 -15.42
CA THR A 147 2.06 3.46 -15.18
C THR A 147 2.07 3.72 -13.69
N SER A 148 2.79 4.75 -13.29
CA SER A 148 2.76 5.29 -11.94
C SER A 148 2.76 6.81 -12.02
N SER A 149 1.81 7.43 -11.35
CA SER A 149 1.78 8.88 -11.17
C SER A 149 1.60 9.20 -9.69
N GLY A 150 2.31 10.21 -9.21
CA GLY A 150 2.25 10.65 -7.82
C GLY A 150 3.23 11.79 -7.61
N ASN A 151 3.14 12.43 -6.44
CA ASN A 151 4.12 13.43 -6.05
C ASN A 151 5.44 12.74 -5.75
N ILE A 152 6.48 13.09 -6.50
CA ILE A 152 7.84 12.68 -6.20
C ILE A 152 8.41 13.77 -5.27
N PRO A 153 8.97 13.40 -4.10
CA PRO A 153 9.66 14.38 -3.26
C PRO A 153 10.75 15.06 -4.09
N ARG A 154 10.65 16.37 -4.24
CA ARG A 154 11.66 17.16 -4.92
C ARG A 154 12.85 17.28 -3.98
N GLN A 155 13.99 16.74 -4.34
CA GLN A 155 15.25 17.02 -3.66
C GLN A 155 15.77 18.35 -4.17
N GLU A 156 15.81 19.35 -3.30
CA GLU A 156 16.51 20.60 -3.58
C GLU A 156 17.93 20.50 -3.01
N TYR A 157 18.90 20.64 -3.88
CA TYR A 157 20.28 20.79 -3.45
C TYR A 157 20.51 22.23 -3.06
N VAL A 158 20.70 22.49 -1.78
CA VAL A 158 21.08 23.81 -1.27
C VAL A 158 22.60 23.86 -1.16
N TYR A 159 23.23 24.78 -1.87
CA TYR A 159 24.64 25.04 -1.70
C TYR A 159 24.85 25.77 -0.37
N ILE A 160 25.49 25.09 0.57
CA ILE A 160 25.91 25.70 1.82
C ILE A 160 27.36 26.13 1.64
N LYS A 161 27.63 27.43 1.82
CA LYS A 161 29.00 27.95 1.81
C LYS A 161 29.71 27.40 3.05
N THR A 162 30.68 26.52 2.84
CA THR A 162 31.53 25.96 3.89
C THR A 162 32.86 26.72 3.94
N GLU A 163 33.53 26.69 5.08
CA GLU A 163 34.87 27.24 5.21
C GLU A 163 35.89 26.43 4.38
N PRO A 164 37.01 27.05 3.95
CA PRO A 164 38.03 26.35 3.16
C PRO A 164 38.52 25.08 3.89
N GLY A 165 38.43 23.93 3.22
CA GLY A 165 38.82 22.62 3.74
C GLY A 165 37.72 21.78 4.36
N GLN A 166 36.46 22.25 4.37
CA GLN A 166 35.27 21.48 4.90
C GLN A 166 34.26 21.09 3.81
N GLY A 167 34.57 21.30 2.55
CA GLY A 167 33.74 20.86 1.41
C GLY A 167 34.36 19.63 0.73
N PHE A 168 33.47 18.79 0.13
CA PHE A 168 33.87 17.69 -0.76
C PHE A 168 34.22 18.23 -2.12
#